data_a3c20331917bb5c73541d21b97342f27
#
_entry.id   a3c20331917bb5c73541d21b97342f27
#
_cell.length_a   1.000
_cell.length_b   1.000
_cell.length_c   1.000
_cell.angle_alpha   90.00
_cell.angle_beta   90.00
_cell.angle_gamma   90.00
#
_symmetry.space_group_name_H-M   'P 1'
#
loop_
_entity.id
_entity.type
_entity.pdbx_description
1 polymer ?
#
loop_
_entity_poly.entity_id
_entity_poly.type
_entity_poly.pdbx_seq_one_letter_code
_entity_poly.pdbx_strand_id
1 'polypeptide(L)'
;MTQPKEIHLTQEQLKDKFDYDPITGVLSFTTNLCNRYNAYKGKRAGYVRKTYTSKRPYRVVGLDRHQRKIYEHRLIWKWYYGEEPPHMINHINQNGLDNRIENLEASTNSENQRNARLRSDNTLGEANIYNNKKKKLLYASVIVNKQAYRSPSRSYKNRPFKEVLEECKLDRDLLYMEHGFSKFHGKKNKYDS
;
A
#
# COMPACT_ATOMS: atom_id res chain seq x y z
N MET A 1 0.28 12.88 14.40
CA MET A 1 -0.19 12.48 13.06
C MET A 1 -1.34 13.39 12.68
N THR A 2 -1.31 13.99 11.49
CA THR A 2 -2.42 14.82 10.99
C THR A 2 -3.63 13.92 10.73
N GLN A 3 -4.79 14.30 11.27
CA GLN A 3 -6.05 13.61 11.02
C GLN A 3 -6.34 13.57 9.52
N PRO A 4 -6.84 12.45 8.98
CA PRO A 4 -7.26 12.41 7.59
C PRO A 4 -8.38 13.43 7.35
N LYS A 5 -8.34 14.07 6.19
CA LYS A 5 -9.37 15.04 5.82
C LYS A 5 -10.72 14.34 5.67
N GLU A 6 -11.71 14.85 6.37
CA GLU A 6 -13.10 14.40 6.28
C GLU A 6 -13.69 14.70 4.90
N ILE A 7 -14.52 13.80 4.40
CA ILE A 7 -15.22 13.94 3.14
C ILE A 7 -16.65 14.44 3.43
N HIS A 8 -16.86 15.75 3.29
CA HIS A 8 -18.16 16.37 3.61
C HIS A 8 -19.29 16.01 2.62
N LEU A 9 -19.01 15.34 1.50
CA LEU A 9 -20.01 14.88 0.55
C LEU A 9 -20.64 13.57 1.02
N THR A 10 -21.97 13.44 0.86
CA THR A 10 -22.67 12.17 1.06
C THR A 10 -22.33 11.17 -0.04
N GLN A 11 -22.66 9.91 0.14
CA GLN A 11 -22.50 8.88 -0.91
C GLN A 11 -23.27 9.26 -2.18
N GLU A 12 -24.50 9.74 -2.04
CA GLU A 12 -25.35 10.16 -3.17
C GLU A 12 -24.69 11.32 -3.93
N GLN A 13 -24.22 12.33 -3.22
CA GLN A 13 -23.50 13.46 -3.81
C GLN A 13 -22.18 13.02 -4.50
N LEU A 14 -21.52 11.99 -4.00
CA LEU A 14 -20.35 11.43 -4.66
C LEU A 14 -20.73 10.68 -5.94
N LYS A 15 -21.82 9.87 -5.91
CA LYS A 15 -22.36 9.17 -7.09
C LYS A 15 -22.90 10.12 -8.15
N ASP A 16 -23.44 11.26 -7.74
CA ASP A 16 -23.85 12.31 -8.68
C ASP A 16 -22.65 12.94 -9.41
N LYS A 17 -21.51 13.09 -8.72
CA LYS A 17 -20.30 13.73 -9.26
C LYS A 17 -19.37 12.77 -9.98
N PHE A 18 -19.31 11.52 -9.56
CA PHE A 18 -18.35 10.54 -10.01
C PHE A 18 -19.00 9.21 -10.32
N ASP A 19 -18.56 8.62 -11.40
CA ASP A 19 -18.77 7.21 -11.74
C ASP A 19 -17.50 6.41 -11.40
N TYR A 20 -17.71 5.23 -10.81
CA TYR A 20 -16.61 4.36 -10.39
C TYR A 20 -16.74 2.97 -11.01
N ASP A 21 -15.71 2.55 -11.71
CA ASP A 21 -15.58 1.20 -12.24
C ASP A 21 -14.77 0.30 -11.27
N PRO A 22 -15.40 -0.66 -10.59
CA PRO A 22 -14.74 -1.52 -9.63
C PRO A 22 -13.74 -2.49 -10.27
N ILE A 23 -13.88 -2.81 -11.56
CA ILE A 23 -13.00 -3.73 -12.28
C ILE A 23 -11.65 -3.06 -12.60
N THR A 24 -11.69 -1.81 -13.02
CA THR A 24 -10.49 -1.06 -13.39
C THR A 24 -9.94 -0.19 -12.25
N GLY A 25 -10.76 0.08 -11.23
CA GLY A 25 -10.42 0.99 -10.13
C GLY A 25 -10.42 2.47 -10.55
N VAL A 26 -11.09 2.79 -11.67
CA VAL A 26 -11.10 4.14 -12.23
C VAL A 26 -12.30 4.93 -11.72
N LEU A 27 -12.04 6.11 -11.17
CA LEU A 27 -13.04 7.11 -10.84
C LEU A 27 -13.09 8.16 -11.96
N SER A 28 -14.27 8.37 -12.55
CA SER A 28 -14.49 9.30 -13.67
C SER A 28 -15.50 10.37 -13.29
N PHE A 29 -15.47 11.51 -13.96
CA PHE A 29 -16.48 12.56 -13.78
C PHE A 29 -17.78 12.18 -14.51
N THR A 30 -18.92 12.35 -13.80
CA THR A 30 -20.25 12.27 -14.40
C THR A 30 -20.64 13.57 -15.12
N THR A 31 -21.82 13.58 -15.73
CA THR A 31 -22.35 14.74 -16.48
C THR A 31 -22.70 15.94 -15.62
N ASN A 32 -22.91 15.76 -14.32
CA ASN A 32 -23.59 16.74 -13.47
C ASN A 32 -22.65 17.77 -12.82
N LEU A 33 -21.35 17.75 -13.13
CA LEU A 33 -20.42 18.76 -12.67
C LEU A 33 -20.54 20.03 -13.50
N CYS A 34 -21.45 20.90 -13.05
CA CYS A 34 -21.66 22.30 -13.40
C CYS A 34 -21.31 22.71 -14.87
N ASN A 35 -22.19 23.50 -15.49
CA ASN A 35 -22.20 23.95 -16.90
C ASN A 35 -20.86 24.48 -17.49
N ARG A 36 -19.86 24.75 -16.69
CA ARG A 36 -18.54 25.19 -17.11
C ARG A 36 -17.56 24.07 -17.41
N TYR A 37 -17.88 22.82 -17.03
CA TYR A 37 -16.94 21.68 -17.07
C TYR A 37 -17.45 20.43 -17.80
N ASN A 38 -18.37 20.59 -18.74
CA ASN A 38 -18.74 19.50 -19.69
C ASN A 38 -17.50 18.90 -20.40
N ALA A 39 -16.37 19.61 -20.38
CA ALA A 39 -15.08 19.12 -20.88
C ALA A 39 -14.49 17.93 -20.08
N TYR A 40 -15.02 17.61 -18.90
CA TYR A 40 -14.50 16.55 -18.03
C TYR A 40 -15.39 15.30 -17.96
N LYS A 41 -16.58 15.34 -18.57
CA LYS A 41 -17.48 14.18 -18.64
C LYS A 41 -16.75 12.94 -19.14
N GLY A 42 -16.83 11.83 -18.40
CA GLY A 42 -16.22 10.56 -18.74
C GLY A 42 -14.67 10.54 -18.62
N LYS A 43 -14.01 11.68 -18.32
CA LYS A 43 -12.59 11.71 -18.08
C LYS A 43 -12.28 11.22 -16.65
N ARG A 44 -11.16 10.53 -16.51
CA ARG A 44 -10.66 10.08 -15.21
C ARG A 44 -10.47 11.27 -14.27
N ALA A 45 -10.98 11.14 -13.04
CA ALA A 45 -10.89 12.17 -12.02
C ALA A 45 -9.47 12.30 -11.47
N GLY A 46 -9.08 13.55 -11.18
CA GLY A 46 -7.85 13.86 -10.48
C GLY A 46 -6.56 13.64 -11.29
N TYR A 47 -5.44 13.70 -10.57
CA TYR A 47 -4.10 13.57 -11.13
C TYR A 47 -3.17 12.79 -10.19
N VAL A 48 -2.11 12.23 -10.75
CA VAL A 48 -1.11 11.49 -9.97
C VAL A 48 -0.22 12.46 -9.22
N ARG A 49 -0.13 12.30 -7.91
CA ARG A 49 0.77 13.06 -7.04
C ARG A 49 1.87 12.16 -6.50
N LYS A 50 3.11 12.55 -6.75
CA LYS A 50 4.28 12.02 -6.05
C LYS A 50 4.63 12.99 -4.92
N THR A 51 4.84 12.50 -3.69
CA THR A 51 5.32 13.33 -2.60
C THR A 51 6.83 13.20 -2.50
N TYR A 52 7.52 14.26 -2.07
CA TYR A 52 8.97 14.25 -1.92
C TYR A 52 9.45 13.21 -0.88
N THR A 53 8.67 13.05 0.19
CA THR A 53 8.95 12.12 1.28
C THR A 53 8.50 10.69 1.00
N SER A 54 7.47 10.50 0.17
CA SER A 54 6.97 9.19 -0.25
C SER A 54 7.16 9.07 -1.75
N LYS A 55 8.07 8.22 -2.19
CA LYS A 55 8.24 7.88 -3.62
C LYS A 55 7.03 7.17 -4.21
N ARG A 56 6.01 6.84 -3.38
CA ARG A 56 4.79 6.15 -3.82
C ARG A 56 3.85 7.15 -4.49
N PRO A 57 3.47 6.93 -5.75
CA PRO A 57 2.47 7.74 -6.41
C PRO A 57 1.08 7.40 -5.86
N TYR A 58 0.26 8.43 -5.65
CA TYR A 58 -1.16 8.32 -5.37
C TYR A 58 -1.93 9.27 -6.26
N ARG A 59 -3.17 8.91 -6.59
CA ARG A 59 -4.05 9.84 -7.27
C ARG A 59 -4.80 10.69 -6.27
N VAL A 60 -4.93 12.00 -6.56
CA VAL A 60 -5.67 12.96 -5.77
C VAL A 60 -6.72 13.65 -6.62
N VAL A 61 -7.89 13.91 -6.04
CA VAL A 61 -9.03 14.54 -6.68
C VAL A 61 -9.38 15.82 -5.92
N GLY A 62 -9.59 16.92 -6.63
CA GLY A 62 -10.13 18.15 -6.07
C GLY A 62 -11.65 18.06 -6.02
N LEU A 63 -12.25 18.32 -4.85
CA LEU A 63 -13.70 18.24 -4.67
C LEU A 63 -14.40 19.57 -4.85
N ASP A 64 -13.72 20.69 -4.59
CA ASP A 64 -14.34 22.00 -4.57
C ASP A 64 -13.39 23.12 -5.07
N ARG A 65 -13.94 24.35 -5.16
CA ARG A 65 -13.17 25.56 -5.55
C ARG A 65 -12.07 25.93 -4.57
N HIS A 66 -12.16 25.47 -3.33
CA HIS A 66 -11.17 25.70 -2.27
C HIS A 66 -10.03 24.69 -2.31
N GLN A 67 -9.92 23.92 -3.42
CA GLN A 67 -8.84 22.97 -3.69
C GLN A 67 -8.62 21.92 -2.59
N ARG A 68 -9.68 21.50 -1.91
CA ARG A 68 -9.58 20.35 -1.01
C ARG A 68 -9.23 19.11 -1.81
N LYS A 69 -7.96 18.73 -1.75
CA LYS A 69 -7.43 17.55 -2.42
C LYS A 69 -7.61 16.36 -1.50
N ILE A 70 -8.31 15.35 -1.98
CA ILE A 70 -8.54 14.08 -1.28
C ILE A 70 -7.93 12.96 -2.12
N TYR A 71 -7.36 11.97 -1.45
CA TYR A 71 -6.87 10.78 -2.14
C TYR A 71 -8.02 10.00 -2.78
N GLU A 72 -7.84 9.56 -4.05
CA GLU A 72 -8.87 8.87 -4.84
C GLU A 72 -9.40 7.62 -4.13
N HIS A 73 -8.52 6.79 -3.52
CA HIS A 73 -8.94 5.59 -2.80
C HIS A 73 -9.89 5.88 -1.61
N ARG A 74 -9.76 7.05 -0.97
CA ARG A 74 -10.67 7.46 0.11
C ARG A 74 -12.04 7.86 -0.42
N LEU A 75 -12.09 8.54 -1.57
CA LEU A 75 -13.35 8.86 -2.25
C LEU A 75 -14.05 7.60 -2.72
N ILE A 76 -13.32 6.67 -3.32
CA ILE A 76 -13.82 5.37 -3.77
C ILE A 76 -14.39 4.58 -2.60
N TRP A 77 -13.70 4.55 -1.46
CA TRP A 77 -14.21 3.89 -0.25
C TRP A 77 -15.61 4.42 0.13
N LYS A 78 -15.75 5.75 0.28
CA LYS A 78 -17.02 6.36 0.63
C LYS A 78 -18.07 6.21 -0.47
N TRP A 79 -17.67 6.31 -1.73
CA TRP A 79 -18.53 6.10 -2.89
C TRP A 79 -19.12 4.68 -2.89
N TYR A 80 -18.31 3.68 -2.55
CA TYR A 80 -18.68 2.27 -2.61
C TYR A 80 -19.46 1.82 -1.37
N TYR A 81 -18.93 2.07 -0.17
CA TYR A 81 -19.51 1.60 1.08
C TYR A 81 -20.52 2.56 1.71
N GLY A 82 -20.52 3.84 1.35
CA GLY A 82 -21.35 4.87 1.98
C GLY A 82 -20.85 5.37 3.33
N GLU A 83 -19.78 4.78 3.84
CA GLU A 83 -19.19 5.07 5.15
C GLU A 83 -17.98 5.99 5.03
N GLU A 84 -17.68 6.73 6.11
CA GLU A 84 -16.42 7.46 6.18
C GLU A 84 -15.23 6.50 6.03
N PRO A 85 -14.23 6.86 5.19
CA PRO A 85 -13.08 5.99 5.03
C PRO A 85 -12.32 5.83 6.34
N PRO A 86 -11.84 4.62 6.67
CA PRO A 86 -11.07 4.38 7.89
C PRO A 86 -9.85 5.31 7.96
N HIS A 87 -9.29 5.48 9.17
CA HIS A 87 -8.12 6.33 9.36
C HIS A 87 -7.00 6.00 8.37
N MET A 88 -6.78 4.71 8.11
CA MET A 88 -5.80 4.21 7.17
C MET A 88 -6.41 3.18 6.22
N ILE A 89 -6.17 3.37 4.93
CA ILE A 89 -6.49 2.39 3.88
C ILE A 89 -5.16 1.88 3.31
N ASN A 90 -5.02 0.57 3.27
CA ASN A 90 -3.89 -0.11 2.67
C ASN A 90 -4.23 -0.56 1.24
N HIS A 91 -3.24 -0.49 0.33
CA HIS A 91 -3.30 -1.15 -0.97
C HIS A 91 -2.63 -2.52 -0.82
N ILE A 92 -3.42 -3.59 -0.92
CA ILE A 92 -2.95 -4.98 -0.68
C ILE A 92 -1.74 -5.31 -1.55
N ASN A 93 -1.76 -4.91 -2.82
CA ASN A 93 -0.67 -5.14 -3.78
C ASN A 93 0.45 -4.08 -3.73
N GLN A 94 0.40 -3.14 -2.75
CA GLN A 94 1.35 -2.03 -2.58
C GLN A 94 1.39 -1.01 -3.73
N ASN A 95 0.48 -1.07 -4.71
CA ASN A 95 0.36 -0.10 -5.79
C ASN A 95 -0.69 0.97 -5.44
N GLY A 96 -0.24 2.17 -5.04
CA GLY A 96 -1.12 3.29 -4.68
C GLY A 96 -1.94 3.88 -5.85
N LEU A 97 -1.79 3.37 -7.06
CA LEU A 97 -2.57 3.75 -8.25
C LEU A 97 -3.63 2.70 -8.63
N ASP A 98 -3.60 1.52 -8.02
CA ASP A 98 -4.58 0.46 -8.22
C ASP A 98 -5.68 0.58 -7.17
N ASN A 99 -6.71 1.35 -7.50
CA ASN A 99 -7.82 1.68 -6.61
C ASN A 99 -9.05 0.77 -6.82
N ARG A 100 -8.86 -0.45 -7.34
CA ARG A 100 -9.93 -1.46 -7.34
C ARG A 100 -10.33 -1.75 -5.91
N ILE A 101 -11.64 -1.84 -5.65
CA ILE A 101 -12.13 -2.00 -4.28
C ILE A 101 -11.59 -3.27 -3.61
N GLU A 102 -11.42 -4.36 -4.37
CA GLU A 102 -10.82 -5.62 -3.91
C GLU A 102 -9.36 -5.49 -3.45
N ASN A 103 -8.67 -4.41 -3.88
CA ASN A 103 -7.28 -4.11 -3.51
C ASN A 103 -7.18 -3.11 -2.35
N LEU A 104 -8.30 -2.60 -1.86
CA LEU A 104 -8.36 -1.64 -0.75
C LEU A 104 -8.84 -2.33 0.52
N GLU A 105 -8.11 -2.16 1.61
CA GLU A 105 -8.49 -2.70 2.92
C GLU A 105 -8.31 -1.66 4.03
N ALA A 106 -9.22 -1.68 5.01
CA ALA A 106 -9.02 -0.94 6.25
C ALA A 106 -7.82 -1.53 7.00
N SER A 107 -6.91 -0.69 7.48
CA SER A 107 -5.72 -1.17 8.16
C SER A 107 -5.34 -0.29 9.34
N THR A 108 -4.62 -0.90 10.28
CA THR A 108 -3.91 -0.20 11.35
C THR A 108 -2.49 0.16 10.91
N ASN A 109 -1.82 1.03 11.68
CA ASN A 109 -0.40 1.32 11.46
C ASN A 109 0.46 0.06 11.47
N SER A 110 0.18 -0.88 12.37
CA SER A 110 0.93 -2.13 12.50
C SER A 110 0.75 -3.02 11.27
N GLU A 111 -0.48 -3.15 10.78
CA GLU A 111 -0.78 -3.92 9.57
C GLU A 111 -0.16 -3.30 8.32
N ASN A 112 -0.24 -1.98 8.19
CA ASN A 112 0.40 -1.29 7.08
C ASN A 112 1.93 -1.42 7.10
N GLN A 113 2.56 -1.45 8.27
CA GLN A 113 3.99 -1.75 8.41
C GLN A 113 4.30 -3.21 8.01
N ARG A 114 3.42 -4.16 8.31
CA ARG A 114 3.53 -5.56 7.87
C ARG A 114 3.35 -5.75 6.36
N ASN A 115 2.78 -4.76 5.67
CA ASN A 115 2.72 -4.69 4.20
C ASN A 115 3.80 -3.76 3.62
N ALA A 116 4.87 -3.44 4.35
CA ALA A 116 5.90 -2.53 3.86
C ALA A 116 6.76 -3.17 2.76
N ARG A 117 7.24 -2.34 1.85
CA ARG A 117 8.21 -2.74 0.81
C ARG A 117 9.60 -2.96 1.37
N LEU A 118 10.43 -3.62 0.57
CA LEU A 118 11.86 -3.71 0.84
C LEU A 118 12.47 -2.31 0.95
N ARG A 119 13.25 -2.08 1.99
CA ARG A 119 13.94 -0.80 2.20
C ARG A 119 15.03 -0.62 1.15
N SER A 120 15.23 0.62 0.70
CA SER A 120 16.23 0.95 -0.31
C SER A 120 17.69 0.74 0.16
N ASP A 121 17.92 0.73 1.48
CA ASP A 121 19.23 0.47 2.11
C ASP A 121 19.49 -1.03 2.37
N ASN A 122 18.58 -1.90 1.98
CA ASN A 122 18.75 -3.34 2.13
C ASN A 122 19.70 -3.91 1.08
N THR A 123 20.94 -4.19 1.50
CA THR A 123 22.00 -4.70 0.61
C THR A 123 21.89 -6.19 0.30
N LEU A 124 21.10 -6.94 1.07
CA LEU A 124 20.87 -8.36 0.83
C LEU A 124 19.82 -8.64 -0.26
N GLY A 125 18.96 -7.66 -0.52
CA GLY A 125 17.84 -7.81 -1.46
C GLY A 125 16.62 -8.56 -0.88
N GLU A 126 16.70 -9.00 0.37
CA GLU A 126 15.69 -9.79 1.07
C GLU A 126 15.26 -9.11 2.37
N ALA A 127 13.94 -8.90 2.56
CA ALA A 127 13.42 -8.33 3.79
C ALA A 127 13.48 -9.36 4.93
N ASN A 128 13.73 -8.84 6.15
CA ASN A 128 13.69 -9.62 7.38
C ASN A 128 14.65 -10.83 7.42
N ILE A 129 15.66 -10.87 6.55
CA ILE A 129 16.78 -11.79 6.63
C ILE A 129 18.03 -11.01 7.03
N TYR A 130 18.70 -11.50 8.03
CA TYR A 130 19.86 -10.87 8.63
C TYR A 130 21.12 -11.71 8.39
N ASN A 131 22.17 -11.04 7.94
CA ASN A 131 23.47 -11.64 7.66
C ASN A 131 24.52 -11.21 8.68
N ASN A 132 24.90 -12.10 9.57
CA ASN A 132 26.07 -11.90 10.41
C ASN A 132 27.34 -12.37 9.66
N LYS A 133 27.95 -11.46 8.92
CA LYS A 133 29.12 -11.75 8.08
C LYS A 133 30.31 -12.28 8.89
N LYS A 134 30.56 -11.78 10.12
CA LYS A 134 31.63 -12.26 11.00
C LYS A 134 31.49 -13.74 11.36
N LYS A 135 30.27 -14.13 11.73
CA LYS A 135 30.00 -15.53 12.14
C LYS A 135 29.58 -16.41 10.96
N LYS A 136 29.42 -15.83 9.76
CA LYS A 136 28.89 -16.51 8.55
C LYS A 136 27.55 -17.21 8.82
N LEU A 137 26.62 -16.49 9.44
CA LEU A 137 25.28 -16.96 9.81
C LEU A 137 24.21 -16.11 9.14
N LEU A 138 23.15 -16.78 8.67
CA LEU A 138 21.89 -16.17 8.25
C LEU A 138 20.78 -16.58 9.22
N TYR A 139 19.81 -15.69 9.44
CA TYR A 139 18.57 -15.99 10.15
C TYR A 139 17.46 -15.03 9.69
N ALA A 140 16.22 -15.48 9.76
CA ALA A 140 15.06 -14.64 9.59
C ALA A 140 14.62 -14.04 10.93
N SER A 141 14.11 -12.80 10.94
CA SER A 141 13.54 -12.20 12.12
C SER A 141 12.47 -11.18 11.77
N VAL A 142 11.35 -11.21 12.47
CA VAL A 142 10.25 -10.26 12.37
C VAL A 142 9.97 -9.64 13.74
N ILE A 143 9.44 -8.41 13.74
CA ILE A 143 9.02 -7.72 14.97
C ILE A 143 7.53 -7.52 14.91
N VAL A 144 6.80 -8.04 15.89
CA VAL A 144 5.36 -7.89 16.05
C VAL A 144 5.07 -7.42 17.46
N ASN A 145 4.34 -6.33 17.61
CA ASN A 145 3.99 -5.75 18.91
C ASN A 145 5.20 -5.54 19.84
N LYS A 146 6.31 -5.04 19.28
CA LYS A 146 7.61 -4.81 19.95
C LYS A 146 8.36 -6.11 20.36
N GLN A 147 7.84 -7.27 20.06
CA GLN A 147 8.51 -8.56 20.31
C GLN A 147 9.16 -9.06 19.04
N ALA A 148 10.41 -9.54 19.13
CA ALA A 148 11.15 -10.11 18.02
C ALA A 148 10.98 -11.63 17.98
N TYR A 149 10.59 -12.15 16.83
CA TYR A 149 10.49 -13.58 16.52
C TYR A 149 11.60 -13.92 15.53
N ARG A 150 12.33 -15.01 15.78
CA ARG A 150 13.50 -15.37 14.99
C ARG A 150 13.48 -16.84 14.61
N SER A 151 13.92 -17.13 13.39
CA SER A 151 14.23 -18.50 12.97
C SER A 151 15.53 -19.00 13.62
N PRO A 152 15.82 -20.31 13.56
CA PRO A 152 17.14 -20.83 13.80
C PRO A 152 18.20 -20.13 12.93
N SER A 153 19.41 -19.95 13.47
CA SER A 153 20.54 -19.40 12.69
C SER A 153 21.17 -20.52 11.85
N ARG A 154 21.37 -20.25 10.56
CA ARG A 154 21.92 -21.18 9.58
C ARG A 154 23.34 -20.75 9.17
N SER A 155 24.30 -21.66 9.28
CA SER A 155 25.70 -21.39 8.92
C SER A 155 25.95 -21.63 7.44
N TYR A 156 26.66 -20.67 6.80
CA TYR A 156 27.18 -20.82 5.43
C TYR A 156 28.71 -20.92 5.38
N LYS A 157 29.36 -21.35 6.48
CA LYS A 157 30.84 -21.55 6.50
C LYS A 157 31.31 -22.60 5.49
N ASN A 158 30.56 -23.71 5.41
CA ASN A 158 30.92 -24.89 4.59
C ASN A 158 29.79 -25.23 3.58
N ARG A 159 28.95 -24.26 3.25
CA ARG A 159 27.80 -24.42 2.34
C ARG A 159 27.70 -23.22 1.42
N PRO A 160 27.18 -23.37 0.20
CA PRO A 160 26.93 -22.24 -0.69
C PRO A 160 25.98 -21.22 -0.04
N PHE A 161 26.38 -19.95 -0.04
CA PHE A 161 25.57 -18.86 0.53
C PHE A 161 24.14 -18.83 -0.03
N LYS A 162 23.99 -19.06 -1.35
CA LYS A 162 22.69 -19.04 -2.04
C LYS A 162 21.75 -20.11 -1.51
N GLU A 163 22.26 -21.31 -1.26
CA GLU A 163 21.45 -22.43 -0.71
C GLU A 163 20.92 -22.09 0.68
N VAL A 164 21.82 -21.61 1.57
CA VAL A 164 21.43 -21.22 2.94
C VAL A 164 20.49 -20.03 2.93
N LEU A 165 20.62 -19.13 1.96
CA LEU A 165 19.69 -18.02 1.80
C LEU A 165 18.27 -18.48 1.43
N GLU A 166 18.14 -19.47 0.52
CA GLU A 166 16.82 -20.02 0.17
C GLU A 166 16.15 -20.70 1.38
N GLU A 167 16.90 -21.44 2.19
CA GLU A 167 16.35 -22.00 3.44
C GLU A 167 15.87 -20.90 4.41
N CYS A 168 16.64 -19.81 4.57
CA CYS A 168 16.22 -18.68 5.39
C CYS A 168 14.98 -17.96 4.84
N LYS A 169 14.78 -17.96 3.53
CA LYS A 169 13.54 -17.43 2.93
C LYS A 169 12.33 -18.27 3.33
N LEU A 170 12.46 -19.58 3.33
CA LEU A 170 11.38 -20.46 3.80
C LEU A 170 11.06 -20.23 5.29
N ASP A 171 12.08 -20.10 6.13
CA ASP A 171 11.90 -19.77 7.55
C ASP A 171 11.19 -18.42 7.73
N ARG A 172 11.58 -17.40 6.95
CA ARG A 172 10.93 -16.10 6.94
C ARG A 172 9.47 -16.20 6.54
N ASP A 173 9.16 -16.95 5.48
CA ASP A 173 7.81 -17.06 4.96
C ASP A 173 6.90 -17.79 5.97
N LEU A 174 7.41 -18.74 6.74
CA LEU A 174 6.71 -19.35 7.87
C LEU A 174 6.40 -18.27 8.95
N LEU A 175 7.40 -17.47 9.36
CA LEU A 175 7.17 -16.37 10.30
C LEU A 175 6.14 -15.36 9.78
N TYR A 176 6.10 -15.09 8.48
CA TYR A 176 5.11 -14.21 7.88
C TYR A 176 3.70 -14.79 8.00
N MET A 177 3.53 -16.08 7.71
CA MET A 177 2.24 -16.77 7.86
C MET A 177 1.75 -16.74 9.31
N GLU A 178 2.63 -17.08 10.27
CA GLU A 178 2.30 -17.13 11.68
C GLU A 178 1.90 -15.75 12.26
N HIS A 179 2.50 -14.68 11.74
CA HIS A 179 2.34 -13.34 12.30
C HIS A 179 1.55 -12.37 11.41
N GLY A 180 0.86 -12.87 10.38
CA GLY A 180 -0.06 -12.09 9.54
C GLY A 180 0.62 -11.01 8.70
N PHE A 181 1.80 -11.29 8.14
CA PHE A 181 2.44 -10.43 7.16
C PHE A 181 1.81 -10.62 5.78
N SER A 182 1.68 -9.53 5.03
CA SER A 182 1.23 -9.59 3.64
C SER A 182 2.21 -10.40 2.78
N LYS A 183 1.67 -11.18 1.82
CA LYS A 183 2.47 -11.87 0.79
C LYS A 183 3.33 -10.93 -0.07
N PHE A 184 3.05 -9.64 -0.03
CA PHE A 184 3.81 -8.60 -0.73
C PHE A 184 4.86 -7.92 0.16
N HIS A 185 4.92 -8.25 1.46
CA HIS A 185 5.87 -7.64 2.39
C HIS A 185 7.32 -7.85 1.91
N GLY A 186 8.08 -6.76 1.91
CA GLY A 186 9.48 -6.77 1.52
C GLY A 186 9.78 -7.07 0.05
N LYS A 187 8.79 -7.17 -0.82
CA LYS A 187 9.01 -7.36 -2.26
C LYS A 187 9.28 -6.02 -2.95
N LYS A 188 10.13 -6.04 -3.98
CA LYS A 188 10.26 -4.91 -4.92
C LYS A 188 8.99 -4.86 -5.77
N ASN A 189 8.42 -3.68 -5.95
CA ASN A 189 7.26 -3.54 -6.83
C ASN A 189 7.73 -3.45 -8.29
N LYS A 190 6.93 -4.03 -9.21
CA LYS A 190 7.10 -3.94 -10.67
C LYS A 190 7.17 -2.49 -11.21
N TYR A 191 6.68 -1.53 -10.43
CA TYR A 191 6.54 -0.12 -10.83
C TYR A 191 7.62 0.80 -10.21
N ASP A 192 8.67 0.24 -9.61
CA ASP A 192 9.78 0.99 -9.00
C ASP A 192 10.96 1.23 -9.98
N SER A 193 10.73 1.06 -11.28
CA SER A 193 11.70 1.40 -12.35
C SER A 193 11.60 2.86 -12.78
#